data_25524b14fa3d06764cbcbce256414fcf
#
_entry.id   25524b14fa3d06764cbcbce256414fcf
#
_cell.length_a   1.000
_cell.length_b   1.000
_cell.length_c   1.000
_cell.angle_alpha   90.00
_cell.angle_beta   90.00
_cell.angle_gamma   90.00
#
_symmetry.space_group_name_H-M   'P 1'
#
loop_
_entity.id
_entity.type
_entity.pdbx_description
1 polymer ?
#
loop_
_entity_poly.entity_id
_entity_poly.type
_entity_poly.pdbx_seq_one_letter_code
_entity_poly.pdbx_strand_id
1 'polypeptide(L)'
;MDWTDLTFSQVLEQEIHEWKKFRWALRKEDQQIFDQLFEKARLHVEAGGNASRPWPFETILISILLEQEKEMEELRKKMEGAEGLSE
;
A
#
# COMPACT_ATOMS: atom_id res chain seq x y z
N MET A 1 20.67 17.61 1.97
CA MET A 1 19.28 18.02 1.70
C MET A 1 18.39 17.45 2.80
N ASP A 2 17.55 18.29 3.36
CA ASP A 2 16.66 17.87 4.42
C ASP A 2 15.52 17.02 3.83
N TRP A 3 15.13 15.95 4.54
CA TRP A 3 14.06 15.08 4.07
C TRP A 3 12.73 15.84 3.91
N THR A 4 12.56 16.96 4.61
CA THR A 4 11.35 17.77 4.50
C THR A 4 11.16 18.39 3.11
N ASP A 5 12.22 18.43 2.30
CA ASP A 5 12.16 18.96 0.94
C ASP A 5 11.65 17.93 -0.07
N LEU A 6 11.46 16.68 0.37
CA LEU A 6 11.01 15.61 -0.51
C LEU A 6 9.48 15.56 -0.57
N THR A 7 8.94 15.29 -1.75
CA THR A 7 7.51 14.99 -1.88
C THR A 7 7.24 13.61 -1.30
N PHE A 8 5.99 13.35 -0.94
CA PHE A 8 5.60 12.01 -0.47
C PHE A 8 5.93 10.94 -1.52
N SER A 9 5.72 11.26 -2.79
CA SER A 9 6.03 10.33 -3.88
C SER A 9 7.50 9.95 -3.89
N GLN A 10 8.40 10.91 -3.70
CA GLN A 10 9.83 10.66 -3.64
C GLN A 10 10.21 9.82 -2.41
N VAL A 11 9.58 10.12 -1.28
CA VAL A 11 9.82 9.36 -0.04
C VAL A 11 9.34 7.91 -0.22
N LEU A 12 8.19 7.71 -0.85
CA LEU A 12 7.68 6.38 -1.13
C LEU A 12 8.65 5.58 -1.99
N GLU A 13 9.19 6.19 -3.04
CA GLU A 13 10.14 5.51 -3.91
C GLU A 13 11.45 5.16 -3.17
N GLN A 14 11.91 6.03 -2.28
CA GLN A 14 13.07 5.74 -1.44
C GLN A 14 12.79 4.54 -0.52
N GLU A 15 11.61 4.51 0.06
CA GLU A 15 11.23 3.41 0.95
C GLU A 15 11.19 2.08 0.20
N ILE A 16 10.62 2.08 -0.99
CA ILE A 16 10.58 0.88 -1.84
C ILE A 16 12.00 0.39 -2.11
N HIS A 17 12.92 1.31 -2.40
CA HIS A 17 14.31 0.95 -2.67
C HIS A 17 14.98 0.33 -1.43
N GLU A 18 14.69 0.86 -0.25
CA GLU A 18 15.28 0.35 0.98
C GLU A 18 14.84 -1.06 1.33
N TRP A 19 13.64 -1.46 0.88
CA TRP A 19 13.12 -2.81 1.11
C TRP A 19 13.55 -3.81 0.05
N LYS A 20 14.43 -3.42 -0.84
CA LYS A 20 14.87 -4.26 -1.96
C LYS A 20 15.48 -5.60 -1.50
N LYS A 21 16.33 -5.58 -0.48
CA LYS A 21 16.97 -6.80 0.01
C LYS A 21 15.95 -7.76 0.62
N PHE A 22 14.97 -7.22 1.33
CA PHE A 22 13.89 -8.03 1.89
C PHE A 22 13.10 -8.71 0.76
N ARG A 23 12.76 -7.95 -0.27
CA ARG A 23 12.03 -8.46 -1.41
C ARG A 23 12.77 -9.61 -2.09
N TRP A 24 14.07 -9.45 -2.27
CA TRP A 24 14.89 -10.46 -2.94
C TRP A 24 14.96 -11.77 -2.16
N ALA A 25 14.78 -11.73 -0.86
CA ALA A 25 14.77 -12.91 0.00
C ALA A 25 13.45 -13.66 -0.03
N LEU A 26 12.40 -13.05 -0.58
CA LEU A 26 11.09 -13.69 -0.66
C LEU A 26 11.03 -14.68 -1.82
N ARG A 27 10.08 -15.62 -1.73
CA ARG A 27 9.75 -16.50 -2.86
C ARG A 27 9.21 -15.66 -4.01
N LYS A 28 9.34 -16.16 -5.24
CA LYS A 28 8.92 -15.42 -6.42
C LYS A 28 7.47 -14.95 -6.36
N GLU A 29 6.58 -15.87 -5.96
CA GLU A 29 5.16 -15.52 -5.86
C GLU A 29 4.91 -14.45 -4.81
N ASP A 30 5.69 -14.45 -3.74
CA ASP A 30 5.57 -13.45 -2.68
C ASP A 30 6.13 -12.09 -3.10
N GLN A 31 7.15 -12.10 -3.98
CA GLN A 31 7.70 -10.85 -4.51
C GLN A 31 6.65 -10.06 -5.27
N GLN A 32 5.83 -10.75 -6.06
CA GLN A 32 4.77 -10.09 -6.82
C GLN A 32 3.71 -9.49 -5.89
N ILE A 33 3.35 -10.22 -4.84
CA ILE A 33 2.39 -9.71 -3.85
C ILE A 33 2.98 -8.52 -3.10
N PHE A 34 4.25 -8.60 -2.74
CA PHE A 34 4.95 -7.50 -2.09
C PHE A 34 4.92 -6.23 -2.93
N ASP A 35 5.17 -6.36 -4.24
CA ASP A 35 5.13 -5.21 -5.15
C ASP A 35 3.74 -4.58 -5.17
N GLN A 36 2.69 -5.39 -5.08
CA GLN A 36 1.32 -4.89 -5.05
C GLN A 36 1.03 -4.04 -3.83
N LEU A 37 1.68 -4.33 -2.70
CA LEU A 37 1.48 -3.52 -1.49
C LEU A 37 1.89 -2.06 -1.74
N PHE A 38 3.05 -1.86 -2.37
CA PHE A 38 3.52 -0.50 -2.62
C PHE A 38 2.74 0.19 -3.73
N GLU A 39 2.19 -0.59 -4.68
CA GLU A 39 1.28 0.00 -5.67
C GLU A 39 0.04 0.58 -5.00
N LYS A 40 -0.46 -0.08 -3.95
CA LYS A 40 -1.59 0.43 -3.19
C LYS A 40 -1.24 1.76 -2.50
N ALA A 41 -0.01 1.88 -2.01
CA ALA A 41 0.44 3.14 -1.40
C ALA A 41 0.47 4.27 -2.43
N ARG A 42 0.83 3.98 -3.67
CA ARG A 42 0.87 4.99 -4.73
C ARG A 42 -0.51 5.58 -5.02
N LEU A 43 -1.57 4.83 -4.78
CA LEU A 43 -2.93 5.31 -5.01
C LEU A 43 -3.31 6.45 -4.06
N HIS A 44 -2.59 6.61 -2.96
CA HIS A 44 -2.94 7.57 -1.92
C HIS A 44 -1.84 8.61 -1.71
N VAL A 45 -1.10 8.93 -2.78
CA VAL A 45 0.03 9.87 -2.68
C VAL A 45 -0.41 11.25 -2.20
N GLU A 46 -1.52 11.75 -2.71
CA GLU A 46 -2.00 13.07 -2.30
C GLU A 46 -2.38 13.11 -0.83
N ALA A 47 -3.11 12.11 -0.37
CA ALA A 47 -3.48 12.01 1.04
C ALA A 47 -2.25 11.87 1.92
N GLY A 48 -1.26 11.10 1.46
CA GLY A 48 -0.01 10.93 2.18
C GLY A 48 0.72 12.24 2.37
N GLY A 49 0.73 13.08 1.32
CA GLY A 49 1.36 14.39 1.39
C GLY A 49 0.68 15.33 2.39
N ASN A 50 -0.61 15.11 2.65
CA ASN A 50 -1.38 15.94 3.58
C ASN A 50 -1.39 15.39 5.01
N ALA A 51 -0.77 14.24 5.24
CA ALA A 51 -0.83 13.59 6.55
C ALA A 51 -0.01 14.31 7.63
N SER A 52 0.96 15.13 7.25
CA SER A 52 1.79 15.90 8.17
C SER A 52 2.45 15.06 9.26
N ARG A 53 2.80 13.84 8.93
CA ARG A 53 3.42 12.89 9.87
C ARG A 53 4.93 12.95 9.74
N PRO A 54 5.66 12.91 10.87
CA PRO A 54 7.13 12.89 10.81
C PRO A 54 7.71 11.57 10.30
N TRP A 55 6.91 10.50 10.30
CA TRP A 55 7.36 9.18 9.89
C TRP A 55 6.61 8.74 8.64
N PRO A 56 7.19 8.96 7.46
CA PRO A 56 6.49 8.63 6.20
C PRO A 56 6.10 7.17 6.07
N PHE A 57 6.85 6.26 6.68
CA PHE A 57 6.53 4.83 6.59
C PHE A 57 5.18 4.51 7.22
N GLU A 58 4.82 5.17 8.30
CA GLU A 58 3.50 4.99 8.90
C GLU A 58 2.40 5.37 7.92
N THR A 59 2.58 6.48 7.22
CA THR A 59 1.62 6.94 6.22
C THR A 59 1.50 5.92 5.07
N ILE A 60 2.63 5.37 4.65
CA ILE A 60 2.65 4.32 3.63
C ILE A 60 1.85 3.11 4.10
N LEU A 61 2.09 2.65 5.32
CA LEU A 61 1.39 1.50 5.88
C LEU A 61 -0.12 1.73 5.95
N ILE A 62 -0.53 2.89 6.43
CA ILE A 62 -1.96 3.21 6.52
C ILE A 62 -2.60 3.24 5.14
N SER A 63 -1.89 3.77 4.15
CA SER A 63 -2.40 3.79 2.77
C SER A 63 -2.60 2.37 2.24
N ILE A 64 -1.66 1.49 2.50
CA ILE A 64 -1.76 0.09 2.10
C ILE A 64 -2.96 -0.58 2.80
N LEU A 65 -3.07 -0.39 4.10
CA LEU A 65 -4.15 -1.00 4.88
C LEU A 65 -5.52 -0.49 4.43
N LEU A 66 -5.62 0.79 4.12
CA LEU A 66 -6.87 1.37 3.63
C LEU A 66 -7.31 0.68 2.34
N GLU A 67 -6.38 0.51 1.41
CA GLU A 67 -6.72 -0.13 0.14
C GLU A 67 -7.07 -1.60 0.32
N GLN A 68 -6.36 -2.29 1.21
CA GLN A 68 -6.68 -3.68 1.52
C GLN A 68 -8.06 -3.81 2.15
N GLU A 69 -8.42 -2.89 3.04
CA GLU A 69 -9.74 -2.89 3.66
C GLU A 69 -10.84 -2.71 2.61
N LYS A 70 -10.61 -1.82 1.65
CA LYS A 70 -11.55 -1.61 0.53
C LYS A 70 -11.72 -2.89 -0.28
N GLU A 71 -10.64 -3.58 -0.58
CA GLU A 71 -10.68 -4.83 -1.33
C GLU A 71 -11.43 -5.91 -0.58
N MET A 72 -11.21 -6.00 0.72
CA MET A 72 -11.92 -6.96 1.56
C MET A 72 -13.42 -6.67 1.60
N GLU A 73 -13.80 -5.40 1.69
CA GLU A 73 -15.20 -5.01 1.63
C GLU A 73 -15.86 -5.40 0.32
N GLU A 74 -15.17 -5.16 -0.79
CA GLU A 74 -15.68 -5.51 -2.11
C GLU A 74 -15.87 -7.02 -2.25
N LEU A 75 -14.91 -7.81 -1.78
CA LEU A 75 -15.00 -9.26 -1.81
C LEU A 75 -16.15 -9.76 -0.96
N ARG A 76 -16.33 -9.20 0.23
CA ARG A 76 -17.41 -9.59 1.10
C ARG A 76 -18.77 -9.33 0.45
N LYS A 77 -18.93 -8.17 -0.20
CA LYS A 77 -20.16 -7.84 -0.91
C LYS A 77 -20.44 -8.81 -2.04
N LYS A 78 -19.39 -9.20 -2.79
CA LYS A 78 -19.55 -10.17 -3.86
C LYS A 78 -19.97 -11.53 -3.33
N MET A 79 -19.39 -11.96 -2.22
CA MET A 79 -19.77 -13.23 -1.59
C MET A 79 -21.20 -13.21 -1.09
N GLU A 80 -21.64 -12.13 -0.46
CA GLU A 80 -23.00 -11.96 -0.01
C GLU A 80 -23.99 -12.00 -1.18
N GLY A 81 -23.63 -11.34 -2.29
CA GLY A 81 -24.44 -11.37 -3.50
C GLY A 81 -24.53 -12.76 -4.09
N ALA A 82 -23.42 -13.51 -4.09
CA ALA A 82 -23.43 -14.89 -4.59
C ALA A 82 -24.29 -15.80 -3.71
N GLU A 83 -24.24 -15.62 -2.39
CA GLU A 83 -25.08 -16.38 -1.48
C GLU A 83 -26.55 -16.10 -1.70
N GLY A 84 -26.90 -14.81 -1.91
CA GLY A 84 -28.26 -14.43 -2.22
C GLY A 84 -28.77 -15.02 -3.53
N LEU A 85 -27.87 -15.15 -4.51
CA LEU A 85 -28.22 -15.72 -5.80
C LEU A 85 -28.41 -17.24 -5.77
N SER A 86 -27.77 -17.91 -4.82
CA SER A 86 -27.85 -19.36 -4.74
C SER A 86 -29.11 -19.85 -4.03
N GLU A 87 -29.85 -18.95 -3.46
CA GLU A 87 -31.16 -19.28 -2.87
C GLU A 87 -32.26 -19.16 -3.92
#